data_e13cf121b1cbf3831bb6bd50cce82108
#
_entry.id   e13cf121b1cbf3831bb6bd50cce82108
#
_cell.length_a   1.000
_cell.length_b   1.000
_cell.length_c   1.000
_cell.angle_alpha   90.00
_cell.angle_beta   90.00
_cell.angle_gamma   90.00
#
_symmetry.space_group_name_H-M   'P 1'
#
loop_
_entity.id
_entity.type
_entity.pdbx_description
1 polymer ?
#
loop_
_entity_poly.entity_id
_entity_poly.type
_entity_poly.pdbx_seq_one_letter_code
_entity_poly.pdbx_strand_id
1 'polypeptide(L)'
;MTEEIAKYETDGGQEIELSAQVVRDVCAQGNAKVTDKEAWEFIQLCKAHRLNPFIREAYLVKYGSNATIITGKDVFTKRAARNENCEGFRAGITVLNSAGQIIDREGSALFPQIGEVLLGGWAEVYMNGYQVPIKDTVSLSEYSTGKSGWAKMPGTMIRKVALVHALREAMPEEFGGLYDSAEMDQAHMGTARPQQPQQQPEAAYEPPEPEQPSETPTEQRLGQIAESVEFPSGEEERRAAEKRLRGMFIEGKQAGFDLQGFHAYARQAHGCDYLQMTTDQLNACADEFKRRLERFQQASVEVEHVWE
;
A
#
# COMPACT_ATOMS: atom_id res chain seq x y z
N MET A 1 -7.19 -34.99 26.57
CA MET A 1 -6.22 -33.91 26.64
C MET A 1 -6.92 -32.72 27.27
N THR A 2 -6.47 -32.27 28.42
CA THR A 2 -7.00 -31.08 29.10
C THR A 2 -6.75 -29.87 28.17
N GLU A 3 -7.81 -29.20 27.80
CA GLU A 3 -7.74 -27.98 26.98
C GLU A 3 -6.98 -26.92 27.80
N GLU A 4 -5.84 -26.47 27.30
CA GLU A 4 -5.02 -25.48 27.96
C GLU A 4 -5.72 -24.11 27.82
N ILE A 5 -6.15 -23.53 28.93
CA ILE A 5 -6.79 -22.21 29.01
C ILE A 5 -5.72 -21.19 29.36
N ALA A 6 -5.48 -20.26 28.47
CA ALA A 6 -4.63 -19.11 28.73
C ALA A 6 -5.44 -18.01 29.42
N LYS A 7 -4.91 -17.50 30.55
CA LYS A 7 -5.49 -16.38 31.30
C LYS A 7 -4.55 -15.20 31.26
N TYR A 8 -5.08 -14.01 31.03
CA TYR A 8 -4.33 -12.74 31.05
C TYR A 8 -5.26 -11.56 31.29
N GLU A 9 -4.69 -10.44 31.70
CA GLU A 9 -5.38 -9.18 31.90
C GLU A 9 -5.12 -8.23 30.75
N THR A 10 -6.16 -7.53 30.27
CA THR A 10 -6.05 -6.52 29.23
C THR A 10 -5.55 -5.19 29.79
N ASP A 11 -5.15 -4.26 28.93
CA ASP A 11 -4.76 -2.88 29.32
C ASP A 11 -5.91 -2.12 30.04
N GLY A 12 -7.14 -2.60 29.93
CA GLY A 12 -8.31 -2.06 30.62
C GLY A 12 -8.63 -2.75 31.95
N GLY A 13 -7.77 -3.66 32.45
CA GLY A 13 -7.98 -4.39 33.70
C GLY A 13 -9.03 -5.52 33.59
N GLN A 14 -9.41 -5.95 32.40
CA GLN A 14 -10.37 -7.01 32.18
C GLN A 14 -9.63 -8.35 32.07
N GLU A 15 -10.02 -9.34 32.86
CA GLU A 15 -9.49 -10.70 32.78
C GLU A 15 -10.07 -11.44 31.55
N ILE A 16 -9.21 -12.03 30.75
CA ILE A 16 -9.53 -12.78 29.53
C ILE A 16 -9.09 -14.24 29.70
N GLU A 17 -9.98 -15.14 29.36
CA GLU A 17 -9.70 -16.58 29.27
C GLU A 17 -9.86 -17.04 27.80
N LEU A 18 -8.81 -17.60 27.22
CA LEU A 18 -8.82 -18.12 25.85
C LEU A 18 -8.36 -19.56 25.82
N SER A 19 -9.13 -20.39 25.11
CA SER A 19 -8.72 -21.73 24.69
C SER A 19 -8.70 -21.81 23.16
N ALA A 20 -8.05 -22.83 22.63
CA ALA A 20 -8.04 -23.08 21.17
C ALA A 20 -9.46 -23.24 20.61
N GLN A 21 -10.38 -23.79 21.37
CA GLN A 21 -11.79 -23.91 20.98
C GLN A 21 -12.47 -22.53 20.90
N VAL A 22 -12.29 -21.68 21.89
CA VAL A 22 -12.83 -20.31 21.91
C VAL A 22 -12.30 -19.50 20.72
N VAL A 23 -11.01 -19.64 20.38
CA VAL A 23 -10.44 -18.96 19.23
C VAL A 23 -11.13 -19.41 17.94
N ARG A 24 -11.35 -20.70 17.75
CA ARG A 24 -12.03 -21.25 16.57
C ARG A 24 -13.48 -20.80 16.44
N ASP A 25 -14.20 -20.78 17.57
CA ASP A 25 -15.65 -20.52 17.56
C ASP A 25 -16.00 -19.04 17.54
N VAL A 26 -15.17 -18.18 18.17
CA VAL A 26 -15.52 -16.79 18.43
C VAL A 26 -14.59 -15.82 17.71
N CYS A 27 -13.28 -16.09 17.69
CA CYS A 27 -12.28 -15.13 17.23
C CYS A 27 -11.87 -15.35 15.76
N ALA A 28 -12.13 -16.53 15.19
CA ALA A 28 -11.75 -16.86 13.84
C ALA A 28 -12.82 -16.47 12.82
N GLN A 29 -12.37 -16.02 11.66
CA GLN A 29 -13.20 -15.68 10.48
C GLN A 29 -12.61 -16.37 9.24
N GLY A 30 -13.44 -16.56 8.21
CA GLY A 30 -13.02 -17.19 6.97
C GLY A 30 -13.72 -18.51 6.72
N ASN A 31 -13.22 -19.27 5.74
CA ASN A 31 -13.84 -20.52 5.27
C ASN A 31 -13.01 -21.77 5.57
N ALA A 32 -11.87 -21.62 6.23
CA ALA A 32 -10.95 -22.71 6.51
C ALA A 32 -10.81 -22.96 8.02
N LYS A 33 -10.64 -24.23 8.39
CA LYS A 33 -10.51 -24.66 9.79
C LYS A 33 -9.17 -24.19 10.37
N VAL A 34 -9.21 -23.52 11.52
CA VAL A 34 -8.03 -23.07 12.27
C VAL A 34 -7.39 -24.26 12.99
N THR A 35 -6.08 -24.43 12.80
CA THR A 35 -5.28 -25.46 13.46
C THR A 35 -4.96 -25.08 14.91
N ASP A 36 -4.54 -26.08 15.71
CA ASP A 36 -4.15 -25.83 17.10
C ASP A 36 -2.95 -24.90 17.21
N LYS A 37 -2.00 -25.00 16.27
CA LYS A 37 -0.84 -24.11 16.19
C LYS A 37 -1.25 -22.66 15.93
N GLU A 38 -2.12 -22.42 14.95
CA GLU A 38 -2.61 -21.08 14.62
C GLU A 38 -3.42 -20.46 15.77
N ALA A 39 -4.25 -21.27 16.44
CA ALA A 39 -4.96 -20.83 17.62
C ALA A 39 -4.02 -20.48 18.77
N TRP A 40 -2.98 -21.28 18.99
CA TRP A 40 -1.95 -21.00 19.99
C TRP A 40 -1.19 -19.70 19.68
N GLU A 41 -0.72 -19.51 18.44
CA GLU A 41 -0.04 -18.28 18.00
C GLU A 41 -0.93 -17.05 18.24
N PHE A 42 -2.22 -17.12 17.93
CA PHE A 42 -3.18 -16.07 18.20
C PHE A 42 -3.31 -15.75 19.69
N ILE A 43 -3.42 -16.80 20.54
CA ILE A 43 -3.51 -16.66 22.00
C ILE A 43 -2.24 -15.98 22.54
N GLN A 44 -1.05 -16.40 22.10
CA GLN A 44 0.21 -15.81 22.54
C GLN A 44 0.31 -14.32 22.15
N LEU A 45 -0.09 -13.96 20.93
CA LEU A 45 -0.12 -12.56 20.51
C LEU A 45 -1.09 -11.74 21.37
N CYS A 46 -2.32 -12.23 21.58
CA CYS A 46 -3.30 -11.54 22.41
C CYS A 46 -2.80 -11.33 23.86
N LYS A 47 -2.16 -12.37 24.42
CA LYS A 47 -1.58 -12.31 25.78
C LYS A 47 -0.41 -11.34 25.85
N ALA A 48 0.53 -11.40 24.90
CA ALA A 48 1.71 -10.54 24.88
C ALA A 48 1.33 -9.05 24.76
N HIS A 49 0.33 -8.77 23.92
CA HIS A 49 -0.17 -7.41 23.67
C HIS A 49 -1.41 -7.05 24.51
N ARG A 50 -1.83 -7.87 25.48
CA ARG A 50 -2.99 -7.61 26.35
C ARG A 50 -4.26 -7.21 25.60
N LEU A 51 -4.50 -7.82 24.42
CA LEU A 51 -5.63 -7.53 23.54
C LEU A 51 -6.89 -8.28 23.97
N ASN A 52 -8.04 -7.64 23.80
CA ASN A 52 -9.34 -8.27 24.01
C ASN A 52 -9.96 -8.71 22.66
N PRO A 53 -9.91 -9.99 22.31
CA PRO A 53 -10.48 -10.49 21.05
C PRO A 53 -12.01 -10.48 21.03
N PHE A 54 -12.68 -10.49 22.18
CA PHE A 54 -14.15 -10.48 22.27
C PHE A 54 -14.76 -9.14 21.81
N ILE A 55 -13.99 -8.04 21.91
CA ILE A 55 -14.38 -6.72 21.37
C ILE A 55 -13.67 -6.40 20.07
N ARG A 56 -13.13 -7.43 19.40
CA ARG A 56 -12.43 -7.33 18.10
C ARG A 56 -11.18 -6.44 18.10
N GLU A 57 -10.48 -6.38 19.22
CA GLU A 57 -9.12 -5.78 19.23
C GLU A 57 -8.13 -6.65 18.47
N ALA A 58 -8.34 -7.96 18.45
CA ALA A 58 -7.67 -8.90 17.54
C ALA A 58 -8.66 -9.95 17.04
N TYR A 59 -8.43 -10.45 15.82
CA TYR A 59 -9.16 -11.56 15.25
C TYR A 59 -8.30 -12.33 14.24
N LEU A 60 -8.62 -13.58 14.01
CA LEU A 60 -7.89 -14.46 13.11
C LEU A 60 -8.71 -14.66 11.84
N VAL A 61 -8.11 -14.38 10.68
CA VAL A 61 -8.75 -14.61 9.37
C VAL A 61 -8.03 -15.73 8.66
N LYS A 62 -8.78 -16.74 8.19
CA LYS A 62 -8.21 -17.86 7.46
C LYS A 62 -8.96 -18.15 6.17
N TYR A 63 -8.23 -18.05 5.06
CA TYR A 63 -8.65 -18.46 3.74
C TYR A 63 -7.65 -19.48 3.18
N GLY A 64 -8.12 -20.70 2.89
CA GLY A 64 -7.24 -21.77 2.41
C GLY A 64 -6.22 -22.21 3.48
N SER A 65 -4.94 -22.24 3.13
CA SER A 65 -3.86 -22.73 4.01
C SER A 65 -3.31 -21.67 4.99
N ASN A 66 -3.53 -20.41 4.75
CA ASN A 66 -2.88 -19.32 5.49
C ASN A 66 -3.85 -18.68 6.48
N ALA A 67 -3.44 -18.64 7.75
CA ALA A 67 -4.10 -17.86 8.79
C ALA A 67 -3.36 -16.56 9.00
N THR A 68 -4.10 -15.47 9.16
CA THR A 68 -3.57 -14.13 9.41
C THR A 68 -4.20 -13.56 10.66
N ILE A 69 -3.37 -13.08 11.59
CA ILE A 69 -3.83 -12.39 12.78
C ILE A 69 -3.94 -10.91 12.45
N ILE A 70 -5.10 -10.34 12.69
CA ILE A 70 -5.42 -8.95 12.37
C ILE A 70 -5.73 -8.21 13.66
N THR A 71 -5.14 -7.04 13.80
CA THR A 71 -5.43 -6.10 14.90
C THR A 71 -6.39 -5.03 14.43
N GLY A 72 -7.40 -4.73 15.22
CA GLY A 72 -8.35 -3.66 14.92
C GLY A 72 -7.68 -2.28 14.97
N LYS A 73 -7.97 -1.41 13.99
CA LYS A 73 -7.43 -0.04 13.94
C LYS A 73 -7.57 0.72 15.25
N ASP A 74 -8.66 0.50 15.96
CA ASP A 74 -8.96 1.22 17.21
C ASP A 74 -7.97 0.91 18.34
N VAL A 75 -7.27 -0.24 18.28
CA VAL A 75 -6.18 -0.56 19.23
C VAL A 75 -5.07 0.46 19.11
N PHE A 76 -4.63 0.75 17.88
CA PHE A 76 -3.56 1.70 17.61
C PHE A 76 -3.92 3.10 18.11
N THR A 77 -5.10 3.59 17.77
CA THR A 77 -5.52 4.94 18.18
C THR A 77 -5.81 5.06 19.68
N LYS A 78 -6.37 4.02 20.33
CA LYS A 78 -6.59 3.98 21.78
C LYS A 78 -5.28 4.00 22.55
N ARG A 79 -4.29 3.21 22.12
CA ARG A 79 -2.98 3.16 22.78
C ARG A 79 -2.21 4.45 22.58
N ALA A 80 -2.19 4.99 21.36
CA ALA A 80 -1.61 6.30 21.11
C ALA A 80 -2.21 7.39 22.01
N ALA A 81 -3.53 7.40 22.18
CA ALA A 81 -4.21 8.37 23.05
C ALA A 81 -3.92 8.19 24.55
N ARG A 82 -3.45 7.01 24.98
CA ARG A 82 -3.07 6.72 26.38
C ARG A 82 -1.59 6.89 26.66
N ASN A 83 -0.77 6.91 25.61
CA ASN A 83 0.67 7.04 25.75
C ASN A 83 1.03 8.48 26.10
N GLU A 84 1.62 8.68 27.30
CA GLU A 84 1.98 10.01 27.82
C GLU A 84 3.02 10.74 26.94
N ASN A 85 3.80 10.00 26.16
CA ASN A 85 4.77 10.57 25.24
C ASN A 85 4.18 10.91 23.87
N CYS A 86 2.93 10.50 23.57
CA CYS A 86 2.27 10.80 22.30
C CYS A 86 1.43 12.08 22.44
N GLU A 87 1.86 13.15 21.80
CA GLU A 87 1.16 14.44 21.79
C GLU A 87 -0.01 14.47 20.80
N GLY A 88 -0.10 13.45 19.94
CA GLY A 88 -1.18 13.30 18.98
C GLY A 88 -0.69 12.88 17.60
N PHE A 89 -1.63 12.81 16.66
CA PHE A 89 -1.31 12.46 15.29
C PHE A 89 -2.23 13.16 14.30
N ARG A 90 -1.73 13.32 13.07
CA ARG A 90 -2.50 13.75 11.90
C ARG A 90 -2.37 12.70 10.82
N ALA A 91 -3.41 12.51 10.01
CA ALA A 91 -3.37 11.57 8.90
C ALA A 91 -4.31 12.00 7.78
N GLY A 92 -3.92 11.71 6.56
CA GLY A 92 -4.66 12.14 5.40
C GLY A 92 -4.39 11.30 4.16
N ILE A 93 -4.83 11.83 3.04
CA ILE A 93 -4.61 11.28 1.71
C ILE A 93 -3.77 12.23 0.88
N THR A 94 -2.99 11.66 -0.02
CA THR A 94 -2.24 12.40 -1.04
C THR A 94 -2.99 12.27 -2.36
N VAL A 95 -3.35 13.38 -2.96
CA VAL A 95 -4.12 13.42 -4.21
C VAL A 95 -3.44 14.29 -5.26
N LEU A 96 -3.66 13.93 -6.52
CA LEU A 96 -3.42 14.80 -7.67
C LEU A 96 -4.71 15.60 -7.91
N ASN A 97 -4.64 16.93 -7.80
CA ASN A 97 -5.79 17.80 -8.05
C ASN A 97 -6.00 18.07 -9.55
N SER A 98 -7.10 18.73 -9.89
CA SER A 98 -7.45 19.07 -11.28
C SER A 98 -6.43 20.02 -11.94
N ALA A 99 -5.63 20.75 -11.18
CA ALA A 99 -4.56 21.60 -11.67
C ALA A 99 -3.23 20.84 -11.90
N GLY A 100 -3.21 19.51 -11.70
CA GLY A 100 -2.01 18.68 -11.85
C GLY A 100 -1.00 18.83 -10.70
N GLN A 101 -1.43 19.29 -9.54
CA GLN A 101 -0.57 19.44 -8.36
C GLN A 101 -0.82 18.30 -7.39
N ILE A 102 0.25 17.76 -6.81
CA ILE A 102 0.19 16.78 -5.72
C ILE A 102 0.00 17.55 -4.42
N ILE A 103 -1.07 17.22 -3.69
CA ILE A 103 -1.41 17.86 -2.41
C ILE A 103 -1.71 16.80 -1.35
N ASP A 104 -1.25 17.07 -0.14
CA ASP A 104 -1.63 16.33 1.05
C ASP A 104 -2.90 16.97 1.64
N ARG A 105 -3.92 16.14 1.88
CA ARG A 105 -5.18 16.56 2.48
C ARG A 105 -5.43 15.75 3.74
N GLU A 106 -5.77 16.42 4.83
CA GLU A 106 -6.16 15.75 6.07
C GLU A 106 -7.54 15.08 5.93
N GLY A 107 -7.68 13.91 6.54
CA GLY A 107 -8.87 13.07 6.40
C GLY A 107 -8.79 12.12 5.20
N SER A 108 -9.95 11.59 4.77
CA SER A 108 -10.02 10.59 3.70
C SER A 108 -10.96 10.98 2.55
N ALA A 109 -11.44 12.24 2.55
CA ALA A 109 -12.38 12.70 1.52
C ALA A 109 -11.67 12.82 0.17
N LEU A 110 -12.20 12.14 -0.84
CA LEU A 110 -11.75 12.18 -2.23
C LEU A 110 -12.91 12.68 -3.11
N PHE A 111 -12.61 13.57 -4.04
CA PHE A 111 -13.60 14.18 -4.93
C PHE A 111 -13.29 13.92 -6.41
N PRO A 112 -13.55 12.70 -6.92
CA PRO A 112 -13.30 12.36 -8.32
C PRO A 112 -14.12 13.22 -9.30
N GLN A 113 -15.24 13.78 -8.83
CA GLN A 113 -16.15 14.60 -9.65
C GLN A 113 -15.49 15.91 -10.12
N ILE A 114 -14.47 16.39 -9.40
CA ILE A 114 -13.68 17.57 -9.78
C ILE A 114 -12.31 17.20 -10.36
N GLY A 115 -12.11 15.93 -10.76
CA GLY A 115 -10.89 15.46 -11.40
C GLY A 115 -9.75 15.10 -10.44
N GLU A 116 -10.04 14.89 -9.15
CA GLU A 116 -9.02 14.40 -8.21
C GLU A 116 -8.70 12.92 -8.41
N VAL A 117 -7.41 12.59 -8.35
CA VAL A 117 -6.90 11.22 -8.40
C VAL A 117 -6.17 10.90 -7.11
N LEU A 118 -6.57 9.81 -6.45
CA LEU A 118 -5.91 9.32 -5.23
C LEU A 118 -4.55 8.72 -5.57
N LEU A 119 -3.49 9.20 -4.93
CA LEU A 119 -2.12 8.72 -5.11
C LEU A 119 -1.63 7.88 -3.91
N GLY A 120 -2.00 8.27 -2.69
CA GLY A 120 -1.49 7.63 -1.49
C GLY A 120 -2.15 8.14 -0.21
N GLY A 121 -1.53 7.81 0.91
CA GLY A 121 -1.88 8.30 2.23
C GLY A 121 -0.65 8.76 2.99
N TRP A 122 -0.85 9.60 3.97
CA TRP A 122 0.21 10.09 4.85
C TRP A 122 -0.27 10.16 6.30
N ALA A 123 0.67 10.07 7.24
CA ALA A 123 0.42 10.32 8.65
C ALA A 123 1.64 10.93 9.32
N GLU A 124 1.39 11.71 10.35
CA GLU A 124 2.37 12.35 11.22
C GLU A 124 2.01 12.06 12.67
N VAL A 125 2.98 11.60 13.44
CA VAL A 125 2.85 11.33 14.88
C VAL A 125 3.78 12.25 15.64
N TYR A 126 3.23 12.98 16.59
CA TYR A 126 3.95 13.95 17.41
C TYR A 126 4.31 13.29 18.74
N MET A 127 5.61 13.21 19.03
CA MET A 127 6.12 12.56 20.22
C MET A 127 6.85 13.58 21.10
N ASN A 128 6.62 13.52 22.40
CA ASN A 128 7.31 14.36 23.38
C ASN A 128 8.84 14.15 23.29
N GLY A 129 9.61 15.24 23.26
CA GLY A 129 11.06 15.20 23.11
C GLY A 129 11.58 15.10 21.69
N TYR A 130 10.72 14.95 20.68
CA TYR A 130 11.09 14.99 19.26
C TYR A 130 10.90 16.38 18.69
N GLN A 131 11.87 16.89 17.93
CA GLN A 131 11.79 18.21 17.30
C GLN A 131 10.88 18.21 16.04
N VAL A 132 10.73 17.06 15.42
CA VAL A 132 9.92 16.88 14.20
C VAL A 132 8.99 15.69 14.38
N PRO A 133 7.79 15.71 13.79
CA PRO A 133 6.92 14.55 13.83
C PRO A 133 7.53 13.37 13.07
N ILE A 134 7.22 12.17 13.52
CA ILE A 134 7.49 10.95 12.75
C ILE A 134 6.44 10.89 11.66
N LYS A 135 6.87 10.94 10.40
CA LYS A 135 6.01 11.00 9.22
C LYS A 135 6.21 9.78 8.35
N ASP A 136 5.11 9.15 7.96
CA ASP A 136 5.10 8.11 6.92
C ASP A 136 4.16 8.48 5.79
N THR A 137 4.53 8.08 4.57
CA THR A 137 3.75 8.29 3.35
C THR A 137 3.74 7.00 2.54
N VAL A 138 2.55 6.48 2.27
CA VAL A 138 2.33 5.21 1.60
C VAL A 138 1.67 5.39 0.23
N SER A 139 2.13 4.64 -0.77
CA SER A 139 1.57 4.67 -2.11
C SER A 139 0.32 3.79 -2.23
N LEU A 140 -0.72 4.31 -2.89
CA LEU A 140 -1.93 3.52 -3.16
C LEU A 140 -1.62 2.26 -3.99
N SER A 141 -0.68 2.36 -4.94
CA SER A 141 -0.31 1.25 -5.83
C SER A 141 0.34 0.07 -5.10
N GLU A 142 0.93 0.31 -3.93
CA GLU A 142 1.58 -0.73 -3.12
C GLU A 142 0.58 -1.52 -2.28
N TYR A 143 -0.54 -0.91 -1.88
CA TYR A 143 -1.48 -1.50 -0.94
C TYR A 143 -2.82 -1.89 -1.55
N SER A 144 -3.26 -1.21 -2.60
CA SER A 144 -4.60 -1.41 -3.14
C SER A 144 -4.73 -2.75 -3.86
N THR A 145 -5.64 -3.58 -3.37
CA THR A 145 -6.03 -4.83 -4.02
C THR A 145 -7.13 -4.62 -5.07
N GLY A 146 -7.72 -3.43 -5.14
CA GLY A 146 -8.89 -3.13 -5.99
C GLY A 146 -10.17 -3.89 -5.60
N LYS A 147 -10.19 -4.57 -4.44
CA LYS A 147 -11.33 -5.39 -3.97
C LYS A 147 -11.84 -4.91 -2.61
N SER A 148 -13.04 -5.35 -2.23
CA SER A 148 -13.62 -5.10 -0.90
C SER A 148 -13.59 -3.62 -0.50
N GLY A 149 -12.98 -3.30 0.64
CA GLY A 149 -12.78 -1.94 1.14
C GLY A 149 -11.99 -1.05 0.20
N TRP A 150 -10.98 -1.60 -0.47
CA TRP A 150 -10.14 -0.88 -1.43
C TRP A 150 -10.91 -0.42 -2.68
N ALA A 151 -11.90 -1.18 -3.14
CA ALA A 151 -12.76 -0.77 -4.23
C ALA A 151 -13.79 0.30 -3.82
N LYS A 152 -14.34 0.19 -2.58
CA LYS A 152 -15.44 1.04 -2.12
C LYS A 152 -14.99 2.36 -1.50
N MET A 153 -13.88 2.34 -0.75
CA MET A 153 -13.40 3.48 0.04
C MET A 153 -11.85 3.53 0.09
N PRO A 154 -11.18 3.65 -1.07
CA PRO A 154 -9.71 3.57 -1.14
C PRO A 154 -9.01 4.66 -0.32
N GLY A 155 -9.55 5.87 -0.26
CA GLY A 155 -9.00 6.95 0.57
C GLY A 155 -9.00 6.63 2.06
N THR A 156 -10.06 5.99 2.57
CA THR A 156 -10.13 5.55 3.96
C THR A 156 -9.13 4.42 4.23
N MET A 157 -8.98 3.48 3.29
CA MET A 157 -8.06 2.36 3.43
C MET A 157 -6.61 2.82 3.44
N ILE A 158 -6.20 3.64 2.49
CA ILE A 158 -4.80 4.09 2.40
C ILE A 158 -4.40 5.03 3.56
N ARG A 159 -5.32 5.93 3.99
CA ARG A 159 -5.11 6.74 5.19
C ARG A 159 -4.90 5.89 6.44
N LYS A 160 -5.65 4.79 6.57
CA LYS A 160 -5.54 3.85 7.69
C LYS A 160 -4.19 3.15 7.70
N VAL A 161 -3.70 2.71 6.55
CA VAL A 161 -2.36 2.12 6.40
C VAL A 161 -1.29 3.12 6.84
N ALA A 162 -1.29 4.33 6.29
CA ALA A 162 -0.34 5.37 6.66
C ALA A 162 -0.31 5.65 8.17
N LEU A 163 -1.51 5.74 8.79
CA LEU A 163 -1.61 5.99 10.23
C LEU A 163 -1.01 4.85 11.06
N VAL A 164 -1.32 3.59 10.73
CA VAL A 164 -0.81 2.43 11.47
C VAL A 164 0.70 2.31 11.31
N HIS A 165 1.25 2.58 10.13
CA HIS A 165 2.68 2.62 9.88
C HIS A 165 3.38 3.67 10.76
N ALA A 166 2.92 4.92 10.69
CA ALA A 166 3.53 6.01 11.45
C ALA A 166 3.44 5.77 12.98
N LEU A 167 2.33 5.22 13.47
CA LEU A 167 2.18 4.87 14.89
C LEU A 167 3.12 3.73 15.31
N ARG A 168 3.32 2.71 14.45
CA ARG A 168 4.25 1.60 14.71
C ARG A 168 5.69 2.08 14.73
N GLU A 169 6.05 3.00 13.85
CA GLU A 169 7.38 3.60 13.81
C GLU A 169 7.63 4.52 15.00
N ALA A 170 6.63 5.27 15.44
CA ALA A 170 6.71 6.15 16.58
C ALA A 170 6.77 5.40 17.93
N MET A 171 6.11 4.26 18.02
CA MET A 171 5.94 3.49 19.26
C MET A 171 6.14 1.99 19.01
N PRO A 172 7.36 1.56 18.63
CA PRO A 172 7.62 0.17 18.23
C PRO A 172 7.41 -0.84 19.35
N GLU A 173 7.63 -0.45 20.62
CA GLU A 173 7.38 -1.31 21.78
C GLU A 173 5.88 -1.58 21.98
N GLU A 174 5.03 -0.63 21.67
CA GLU A 174 3.57 -0.75 21.80
C GLU A 174 2.94 -1.54 20.65
N PHE A 175 3.44 -1.33 19.43
CA PHE A 175 2.80 -1.79 18.20
C PHE A 175 3.61 -2.78 17.37
N GLY A 176 4.81 -3.15 17.81
CA GLY A 176 5.64 -4.12 17.11
C GLY A 176 4.90 -5.45 16.91
N GLY A 177 4.86 -5.97 15.69
CA GLY A 177 4.16 -7.22 15.37
C GLY A 177 2.64 -7.13 15.25
N LEU A 178 2.02 -5.97 15.45
CA LEU A 178 0.60 -5.73 15.21
C LEU A 178 0.37 -5.20 13.80
N TYR A 179 -0.55 -5.81 13.07
CA TYR A 179 -0.89 -5.45 11.68
C TYR A 179 -2.40 -5.27 11.53
N ASP A 180 -2.79 -4.26 10.77
CA ASP A 180 -4.18 -3.99 10.44
C ASP A 180 -4.65 -4.78 9.21
N SER A 181 -5.97 -4.93 9.06
CA SER A 181 -6.56 -5.62 7.91
C SER A 181 -6.17 -5.01 6.55
N ALA A 182 -6.03 -3.69 6.47
CA ALA A 182 -5.70 -3.02 5.22
C ALA A 182 -4.27 -3.31 4.76
N GLU A 183 -3.34 -3.53 5.68
CA GLU A 183 -1.96 -3.95 5.37
C GLU A 183 -1.91 -5.41 4.92
N MET A 184 -2.73 -6.28 5.54
CA MET A 184 -2.70 -7.73 5.32
C MET A 184 -3.48 -8.16 4.09
N ASP A 185 -4.40 -7.37 3.56
CA ASP A 185 -5.12 -7.66 2.31
C ASP A 185 -4.16 -7.87 1.13
N GLN A 186 -3.01 -7.21 1.13
CA GLN A 186 -1.96 -7.36 0.14
C GLN A 186 -1.20 -8.70 0.28
N ALA A 187 -0.94 -9.17 1.50
CA ALA A 187 -0.21 -10.41 1.76
C ALA A 187 -0.91 -11.66 1.16
N HIS A 188 -2.20 -11.56 0.90
CA HIS A 188 -2.97 -12.64 0.25
C HIS A 188 -2.87 -12.65 -1.28
N MET A 189 -2.29 -11.61 -1.90
CA MET A 189 -2.14 -11.51 -3.37
C MET A 189 -0.73 -11.83 -3.87
N GLY A 190 0.27 -11.83 -3.01
CA GLY A 190 1.65 -12.15 -3.37
C GLY A 190 2.28 -13.11 -2.35
N THR A 191 2.99 -14.11 -2.82
CA THR A 191 3.74 -15.10 -2.02
C THR A 191 5.00 -14.50 -1.36
N ALA A 192 4.88 -13.35 -0.73
CA ALA A 192 5.95 -12.77 0.07
C ALA A 192 5.39 -12.36 1.43
N ARG A 193 5.53 -13.29 2.39
CA ARG A 193 5.43 -12.97 3.81
C ARG A 193 6.41 -11.83 4.09
N PRO A 194 6.03 -10.71 4.73
CA PRO A 194 7.01 -9.84 5.35
C PRO A 194 7.78 -10.71 6.35
N GLN A 195 9.05 -10.94 6.09
CA GLN A 195 9.91 -11.63 7.04
C GLN A 195 9.97 -10.73 8.27
N GLN A 196 9.42 -11.21 9.39
CA GLN A 196 9.78 -10.68 10.70
C GLN A 196 11.32 -10.63 10.74
N PRO A 197 11.94 -9.56 11.23
CA PRO A 197 13.35 -9.58 11.52
C PRO A 197 13.60 -10.72 12.51
N GLN A 198 14.12 -11.83 12.03
CA GLN A 198 14.68 -12.85 12.90
C GLN A 198 15.82 -12.16 13.64
N GLN A 199 15.67 -11.97 14.94
CA GLN A 199 16.79 -11.69 15.82
C GLN A 199 17.79 -12.83 15.61
N GLN A 200 18.80 -12.58 14.80
CA GLN A 200 19.97 -13.42 14.74
C GLN A 200 20.64 -13.33 16.12
N PRO A 201 21.07 -14.45 16.69
CA PRO A 201 21.91 -14.40 17.88
C PRO A 201 23.14 -13.55 17.53
N GLU A 202 23.42 -12.62 18.40
CA GLU A 202 24.58 -11.74 18.35
C GLU A 202 25.86 -12.58 18.24
N ALA A 203 26.36 -12.72 17.01
CA ALA A 203 27.69 -13.30 16.78
C ALA A 203 28.71 -12.24 17.13
N ALA A 204 29.63 -12.61 18.01
CA ALA A 204 30.73 -11.78 18.50
C ALA A 204 31.45 -11.11 17.32
N TYR A 205 31.56 -9.79 17.38
CA TYR A 205 32.30 -8.95 16.44
C TYR A 205 33.80 -9.21 16.57
N GLU A 206 34.39 -9.87 15.58
CA GLU A 206 35.85 -9.83 15.34
C GLU A 206 36.13 -8.78 14.25
N PRO A 207 37.02 -7.82 14.47
CA PRO A 207 37.32 -6.80 13.46
C PRO A 207 38.11 -7.42 12.30
N PRO A 208 37.74 -7.10 11.03
CA PRO A 208 38.45 -7.63 9.88
C PRO A 208 39.81 -6.95 9.69
N GLU A 209 40.84 -7.76 9.37
CA GLU A 209 42.14 -7.33 8.85
C GLU A 209 41.98 -6.61 7.49
N PRO A 210 42.84 -5.64 7.15
CA PRO A 210 42.66 -4.84 5.93
C PRO A 210 43.05 -5.65 4.68
N GLU A 211 42.06 -5.94 3.86
CA GLU A 211 42.27 -6.54 2.53
C GLU A 211 42.60 -5.49 1.47
N GLN A 212 43.57 -5.86 0.62
CA GLN A 212 43.98 -5.12 -0.56
C GLN A 212 42.93 -5.15 -1.67
N PRO A 213 42.88 -4.15 -2.56
CA PRO A 213 41.77 -4.02 -3.54
C PRO A 213 41.92 -5.07 -4.66
N SER A 214 40.92 -5.94 -4.81
CA SER A 214 40.73 -6.79 -5.97
C SER A 214 39.56 -6.32 -6.79
N GLU A 215 39.77 -6.19 -8.08
CA GLU A 215 38.85 -5.72 -9.10
C GLU A 215 37.55 -6.54 -9.15
N THR A 216 36.42 -5.87 -9.28
CA THR A 216 35.07 -6.44 -9.25
C THR A 216 34.63 -7.05 -10.57
N PRO A 217 33.98 -8.23 -10.54
CA PRO A 217 33.21 -8.76 -11.67
C PRO A 217 31.72 -8.50 -11.48
N THR A 218 31.29 -7.25 -11.47
CA THR A 218 29.86 -6.92 -11.26
C THR A 218 29.10 -6.78 -12.57
N GLU A 219 29.77 -6.48 -13.71
CA GLU A 219 29.09 -6.30 -15.00
C GLU A 219 28.72 -7.62 -15.70
N GLN A 220 29.46 -8.70 -15.47
CA GLN A 220 29.14 -10.00 -16.11
C GLN A 220 27.98 -10.77 -15.47
N ARG A 221 27.64 -10.49 -14.20
CA ARG A 221 26.49 -11.11 -13.52
C ARG A 221 25.15 -10.45 -13.84
N LEU A 222 25.13 -9.17 -14.15
CA LEU A 222 23.93 -8.45 -14.57
C LEU A 222 23.48 -8.83 -15.99
N GLY A 223 24.42 -9.18 -16.88
CA GLY A 223 24.11 -9.66 -18.23
C GLY A 223 23.45 -11.06 -18.27
N GLN A 224 23.82 -11.95 -17.34
CA GLN A 224 23.28 -13.32 -17.31
C GLN A 224 21.90 -13.44 -16.64
N ILE A 225 21.50 -12.49 -15.81
CA ILE A 225 20.17 -12.46 -15.17
C ILE A 225 19.12 -11.89 -16.15
N ALA A 226 19.52 -11.04 -17.09
CA ALA A 226 18.62 -10.46 -18.10
C ALA A 226 18.19 -11.46 -19.19
N GLU A 227 18.92 -12.56 -19.37
CA GLU A 227 18.65 -13.54 -20.43
C GLU A 227 17.74 -14.72 -20.02
N SER A 228 17.33 -14.82 -18.75
CA SER A 228 16.60 -16.00 -18.23
C SER A 228 15.16 -15.74 -17.78
N VAL A 229 14.61 -14.55 -17.98
CA VAL A 229 13.20 -14.26 -17.68
C VAL A 229 12.44 -14.09 -18.99
N GLU A 230 11.89 -15.17 -19.52
CA GLU A 230 10.84 -15.11 -20.55
C GLU A 230 9.57 -14.54 -19.93
N PHE A 231 9.33 -13.25 -20.12
CA PHE A 231 8.01 -12.66 -19.88
C PHE A 231 7.04 -13.07 -21.00
N PRO A 232 5.75 -13.35 -20.70
CA PRO A 232 4.77 -13.56 -21.76
C PRO A 232 4.78 -12.33 -22.68
N SER A 233 4.99 -12.54 -23.97
CA SER A 233 5.18 -11.51 -25.00
C SER A 233 4.11 -10.39 -24.99
N GLY A 234 2.91 -10.67 -24.53
CA GLY A 234 1.80 -9.69 -24.45
C GLY A 234 1.91 -8.61 -23.36
N GLU A 235 2.67 -8.84 -22.28
CA GLU A 235 2.84 -7.81 -21.23
C GLU A 235 3.89 -6.76 -21.56
N GLU A 236 4.96 -7.13 -22.24
CA GLU A 236 5.97 -6.18 -22.71
C GLU A 236 5.42 -5.25 -23.78
N GLU A 237 4.66 -5.79 -24.74
CA GLU A 237 3.99 -5.01 -25.76
C GLU A 237 2.98 -4.01 -25.14
N ARG A 238 2.24 -4.44 -24.13
CA ARG A 238 1.33 -3.58 -23.40
C ARG A 238 2.05 -2.45 -22.66
N ARG A 239 3.12 -2.74 -21.94
CA ARG A 239 3.95 -1.73 -21.26
C ARG A 239 4.58 -0.73 -22.22
N ALA A 240 5.00 -1.20 -23.38
CA ALA A 240 5.54 -0.35 -24.45
C ALA A 240 4.46 0.61 -24.99
N ALA A 241 3.24 0.12 -25.23
CA ALA A 241 2.11 0.93 -25.68
C ALA A 241 1.69 1.98 -24.62
N GLU A 242 1.62 1.60 -23.35
CA GLU A 242 1.33 2.51 -22.24
C GLU A 242 2.42 3.61 -22.12
N LYS A 243 3.68 3.23 -22.20
CA LYS A 243 4.81 4.17 -22.13
C LYS A 243 4.78 5.16 -23.30
N ARG A 244 4.48 4.67 -24.51
CA ARG A 244 4.32 5.50 -25.71
C ARG A 244 3.22 6.53 -25.53
N LEU A 245 2.04 6.11 -25.10
CA LEU A 245 0.89 6.99 -24.87
C LEU A 245 1.16 8.03 -23.79
N ARG A 246 1.79 7.65 -22.68
CA ARG A 246 2.20 8.59 -21.62
C ARG A 246 3.19 9.65 -22.12
N GLY A 247 4.18 9.24 -22.93
CA GLY A 247 5.14 10.18 -23.54
C GLY A 247 4.44 11.24 -24.37
N MET A 248 3.49 10.82 -25.20
CA MET A 248 2.71 11.73 -26.04
C MET A 248 1.80 12.67 -25.24
N PHE A 249 1.23 12.23 -24.10
CA PHE A 249 0.45 13.10 -23.24
C PHE A 249 1.31 14.22 -22.60
N ILE A 250 2.56 13.91 -22.27
CA ILE A 250 3.50 14.91 -21.76
C ILE A 250 3.80 15.94 -22.84
N GLU A 251 4.07 15.48 -24.08
CA GLU A 251 4.32 16.33 -25.23
C GLU A 251 3.11 17.21 -25.56
N GLY A 252 1.90 16.63 -25.60
CA GLY A 252 0.66 17.34 -25.83
C GLY A 252 0.39 18.41 -24.78
N LYS A 253 0.66 18.12 -23.52
CA LYS A 253 0.53 19.08 -22.41
C LYS A 253 1.49 20.26 -22.57
N GLN A 254 2.73 20.01 -22.96
CA GLN A 254 3.72 21.05 -23.22
C GLN A 254 3.33 21.94 -24.41
N ALA A 255 2.67 21.36 -25.40
CA ALA A 255 2.14 22.07 -26.57
C ALA A 255 0.80 22.82 -26.31
N GLY A 256 0.21 22.70 -25.10
CA GLY A 256 -1.08 23.31 -24.78
C GLY A 256 -2.31 22.58 -25.36
N PHE A 257 -2.15 21.32 -25.77
CA PHE A 257 -3.25 20.50 -26.31
C PHE A 257 -4.27 20.14 -25.25
N ASP A 258 -5.57 20.12 -25.62
CA ASP A 258 -6.68 19.73 -24.73
C ASP A 258 -6.70 18.23 -24.44
N LEU A 259 -5.98 17.83 -23.39
CA LEU A 259 -5.95 16.45 -22.91
C LEU A 259 -7.28 15.98 -22.36
N GLN A 260 -8.08 16.87 -21.76
CA GLN A 260 -9.38 16.47 -21.18
C GLN A 260 -10.37 16.07 -22.26
N GLY A 261 -10.45 16.85 -23.32
CA GLY A 261 -11.28 16.50 -24.49
C GLY A 261 -10.82 15.19 -25.13
N PHE A 262 -9.51 14.94 -25.18
CA PHE A 262 -9.00 13.68 -25.71
C PHE A 262 -9.32 12.49 -24.80
N HIS A 263 -9.21 12.63 -23.47
CA HIS A 263 -9.59 11.57 -22.53
C HIS A 263 -11.07 11.21 -22.63
N ALA A 264 -11.95 12.21 -22.77
CA ALA A 264 -13.38 11.99 -22.98
C ALA A 264 -13.65 11.22 -24.26
N TYR A 265 -12.99 11.60 -25.37
CA TYR A 265 -13.05 10.90 -26.64
C TYR A 265 -12.58 9.45 -26.53
N ALA A 266 -11.42 9.19 -25.89
CA ALA A 266 -10.87 7.85 -25.78
C ALA A 266 -11.80 6.90 -25.00
N ARG A 267 -12.41 7.37 -23.92
CA ARG A 267 -13.44 6.60 -23.18
C ARG A 267 -14.65 6.30 -24.04
N GLN A 268 -15.13 7.26 -24.82
CA GLN A 268 -16.28 7.07 -25.69
C GLN A 268 -15.98 6.11 -26.84
N ALA A 269 -14.79 6.21 -27.45
CA ALA A 269 -14.38 5.39 -28.59
C ALA A 269 -14.11 3.92 -28.23
N HIS A 270 -13.55 3.67 -27.04
CA HIS A 270 -13.16 2.33 -26.61
C HIS A 270 -14.04 1.74 -25.50
N GLY A 271 -14.98 2.50 -24.93
CA GLY A 271 -15.92 2.06 -23.90
C GLY A 271 -15.29 1.74 -22.54
N CYS A 272 -14.02 2.08 -22.33
CA CYS A 272 -13.27 1.79 -21.12
C CYS A 272 -12.15 2.81 -20.86
N ASP A 273 -11.63 2.84 -19.64
CA ASP A 273 -10.46 3.66 -19.28
C ASP A 273 -9.15 3.00 -19.77
N TYR A 274 -8.08 3.79 -19.93
CA TYR A 274 -6.75 3.34 -20.40
C TYR A 274 -6.20 2.11 -19.68
N LEU A 275 -6.47 1.97 -18.37
CA LEU A 275 -6.05 0.82 -17.57
C LEU A 275 -6.75 -0.49 -17.98
N GLN A 276 -7.90 -0.39 -18.61
CA GLN A 276 -8.72 -1.53 -19.05
C GLN A 276 -8.59 -1.81 -20.56
N MET A 277 -7.90 -0.93 -21.31
CA MET A 277 -7.68 -1.08 -22.73
C MET A 277 -6.75 -2.26 -23.04
N THR A 278 -7.04 -2.96 -24.13
CA THR A 278 -6.10 -3.94 -24.70
C THR A 278 -4.89 -3.24 -25.32
N THR A 279 -3.82 -3.98 -25.62
CA THR A 279 -2.62 -3.44 -26.28
C THR A 279 -2.97 -2.76 -27.60
N ASP A 280 -3.86 -3.36 -28.40
CA ASP A 280 -4.30 -2.82 -29.69
C ASP A 280 -5.09 -1.51 -29.50
N GLN A 281 -5.98 -1.45 -28.50
CA GLN A 281 -6.73 -0.23 -28.16
C GLN A 281 -5.81 0.89 -27.69
N LEU A 282 -4.78 0.59 -26.89
CA LEU A 282 -3.77 1.56 -26.46
C LEU A 282 -2.97 2.10 -27.65
N ASN A 283 -2.56 1.25 -28.57
CA ASN A 283 -1.87 1.66 -29.79
C ASN A 283 -2.76 2.53 -30.70
N ALA A 284 -3.98 2.11 -30.93
CA ALA A 284 -4.96 2.89 -31.71
C ALA A 284 -5.21 4.28 -31.07
N CYS A 285 -5.31 4.34 -29.73
CA CYS A 285 -5.45 5.57 -28.98
C CYS A 285 -4.22 6.48 -29.13
N ALA A 286 -3.01 5.91 -29.09
CA ALA A 286 -1.76 6.65 -29.30
C ALA A 286 -1.68 7.23 -30.73
N ASP A 287 -2.04 6.47 -31.74
CA ASP A 287 -2.02 6.93 -33.12
C ASP A 287 -3.04 8.03 -33.40
N GLU A 288 -4.22 7.96 -32.79
CA GLU A 288 -5.22 9.02 -32.91
C GLU A 288 -4.79 10.28 -32.13
N PHE A 289 -4.18 10.14 -30.97
CA PHE A 289 -3.64 11.27 -30.24
C PHE A 289 -2.57 12.00 -31.04
N LYS A 290 -1.65 11.25 -31.64
CA LYS A 290 -0.60 11.82 -32.50
C LYS A 290 -1.19 12.63 -33.65
N ARG A 291 -2.18 12.08 -34.38
CA ARG A 291 -2.85 12.79 -35.47
C ARG A 291 -3.52 14.09 -35.03
N ARG A 292 -4.15 14.10 -33.86
CA ARG A 292 -4.81 15.30 -33.32
C ARG A 292 -3.80 16.34 -32.86
N LEU A 293 -2.71 15.90 -32.23
CA LEU A 293 -1.63 16.80 -31.80
C LEU A 293 -0.95 17.47 -32.99
N GLU A 294 -0.64 16.72 -34.04
CA GLU A 294 -0.05 17.26 -35.28
C GLU A 294 -0.97 18.32 -35.95
N ARG A 295 -2.28 18.07 -36.01
CA ARG A 295 -3.26 19.04 -36.53
C ARG A 295 -3.32 20.31 -35.64
N PHE A 296 -3.28 20.15 -34.32
CA PHE A 296 -3.26 21.26 -33.40
C PHE A 296 -2.01 22.11 -33.56
N GLN A 297 -0.85 21.50 -33.70
CA GLN A 297 0.41 22.21 -33.91
C GLN A 297 0.44 22.94 -35.27
N GLN A 298 -0.09 22.33 -36.33
CA GLN A 298 -0.21 22.98 -37.65
C GLN A 298 -1.14 24.17 -37.60
N ALA A 299 -2.30 24.06 -36.96
CA ALA A 299 -3.23 25.20 -36.82
C ALA A 299 -2.64 26.32 -35.97
N SER A 300 -1.80 26.03 -34.99
CA SER A 300 -1.12 27.07 -34.17
C SER A 300 -0.09 27.84 -34.97
N VAL A 301 0.63 27.22 -35.92
CA VAL A 301 1.60 27.83 -36.79
C VAL A 301 0.91 28.75 -37.82
N GLU A 302 -0.26 28.34 -38.36
CA GLU A 302 -1.00 29.17 -39.32
C GLU A 302 -1.56 30.47 -38.71
N VAL A 303 -1.89 30.43 -37.40
CA VAL A 303 -2.37 31.64 -36.69
C VAL A 303 -1.26 32.66 -36.45
N GLU A 304 -0.01 32.21 -36.20
CA GLU A 304 1.13 33.12 -36.05
C GLU A 304 1.49 33.86 -37.35
N HIS A 305 1.30 33.27 -38.50
CA HIS A 305 1.59 33.91 -39.80
C HIS A 305 0.50 34.88 -40.30
N VAL A 306 -0.63 34.98 -39.63
CA VAL A 306 -1.71 35.92 -40.00
C VAL A 306 -1.53 37.30 -39.37
N TRP A 307 -0.61 37.43 -38.39
CA TRP A 307 -0.38 38.68 -37.65
C TRP A 307 0.99 39.32 -37.91
N GLU A 308 1.77 38.80 -38.86
CA GLU A 308 2.91 39.49 -39.48
C GLU A 308 2.50 40.13 -40.81
#